data_65a95020e007c9ec5d1031a1d6692007
#
_entry.id   65a95020e007c9ec5d1031a1d6692007
#
_cell.length_a   1.000
_cell.length_b   1.000
_cell.length_c   1.000
_cell.angle_alpha   90.00
_cell.angle_beta   90.00
_cell.angle_gamma   90.00
#
_symmetry.space_group_name_H-M   'P 1'
#
loop_
_entity.id
_entity.type
_entity.pdbx_description
1 polymer ?
#
loop_
_entity_poly.entity_id
_entity_poly.type
_entity_poly.pdbx_seq_one_letter_code
_entity_poly.pdbx_strand_id
1 'polypeptide(L)'
;MRRLPRPGLRALAAVLALLALAGGAWMWLRNSSLVAVQRVSIVGLSGREAHQIRSALTLAARNMTTLDVKMSALRTAVAPYPVVKQLHVSTGFPHRMRIDVVEEVPVATISAAGIRVPVASDGAILRGVSGPASLPTISLPVSPGGTHATGSTLQVVRLLAAAPYQLLYKVSQASDSGARGLEAQLRNGPKVYFGSGDHLGAKWAAAAAVLADSGSAGADYIDVTVPSRPAAGAGSDSASSPQSASSQGATAATLSA
;
A
#
# COMPACT_ATOMS: atom_id res chain seq x y z
N MET A 1 -18.62 -13.79 61.79
CA MET A 1 -18.17 -12.68 60.94
C MET A 1 -16.91 -12.07 61.58
N ARG A 2 -15.70 -12.40 61.08
CA ARG A 2 -14.44 -11.83 61.58
C ARG A 2 -14.29 -10.41 61.03
N ARG A 3 -14.35 -9.41 61.90
CA ARG A 3 -14.08 -8.02 61.56
C ARG A 3 -12.58 -7.89 61.25
N LEU A 4 -12.23 -7.59 60.02
CA LEU A 4 -10.86 -7.23 59.61
C LEU A 4 -10.41 -6.01 60.43
N PRO A 5 -9.21 -6.05 61.06
CA PRO A 5 -8.69 -4.92 61.81
C PRO A 5 -8.49 -3.74 60.85
N ARG A 6 -8.99 -2.56 61.21
CA ARG A 6 -8.79 -1.32 60.48
C ARG A 6 -7.30 -0.99 60.53
N PRO A 7 -6.61 -0.83 59.38
CA PRO A 7 -5.20 -0.47 59.39
C PRO A 7 -5.04 0.88 60.10
N GLY A 8 -4.23 0.90 61.16
CA GLY A 8 -3.95 2.14 61.88
C GLY A 8 -3.29 3.16 60.97
N LEU A 9 -3.48 4.45 61.23
CA LEU A 9 -2.93 5.56 60.40
C LEU A 9 -1.43 5.40 60.12
N ARG A 10 -0.70 4.82 61.05
CA ARG A 10 0.76 4.50 60.91
C ARG A 10 1.04 3.42 59.87
N ALA A 11 0.17 2.40 59.76
CA ALA A 11 0.29 1.35 58.75
C ALA A 11 -0.02 1.90 57.34
N LEU A 12 -1.01 2.78 57.24
CA LEU A 12 -1.36 3.46 55.97
C LEU A 12 -0.22 4.37 55.51
N ALA A 13 0.37 5.17 56.43
CA ALA A 13 1.52 6.03 56.17
C ALA A 13 2.73 5.24 55.70
N ALA A 14 3.00 4.08 56.35
CA ALA A 14 4.14 3.21 55.96
C ALA A 14 3.92 2.60 54.57
N VAL A 15 2.72 2.19 54.22
CA VAL A 15 2.39 1.68 52.87
C VAL A 15 2.57 2.79 51.80
N LEU A 16 2.06 4.00 52.05
CA LEU A 16 2.23 5.13 51.17
C LEU A 16 3.71 5.51 50.97
N ALA A 17 4.49 5.51 52.06
CA ALA A 17 5.93 5.76 51.95
C ALA A 17 6.66 4.68 51.13
N LEU A 18 6.32 3.40 51.33
CA LEU A 18 6.86 2.29 50.54
C LEU A 18 6.51 2.40 49.02
N LEU A 19 5.27 2.76 48.73
CA LEU A 19 4.81 2.98 47.34
C LEU A 19 5.55 4.18 46.71
N ALA A 20 5.75 5.26 47.46
CA ALA A 20 6.50 6.43 46.98
C ALA A 20 7.98 6.10 46.70
N LEU A 21 8.60 5.33 47.60
CA LEU A 21 9.99 4.84 47.42
C LEU A 21 10.08 3.88 46.22
N ALA A 22 9.16 2.94 46.10
CA ALA A 22 9.12 2.01 44.95
C ALA A 22 8.89 2.75 43.64
N GLY A 23 7.99 3.73 43.58
CA GLY A 23 7.75 4.58 42.44
C GLY A 23 8.96 5.43 42.05
N GLY A 24 9.64 6.03 43.03
CA GLY A 24 10.87 6.77 42.85
C GLY A 24 12.01 5.90 42.32
N ALA A 25 12.22 4.72 42.93
CA ALA A 25 13.22 3.76 42.49
C ALA A 25 12.93 3.25 41.05
N TRP A 26 11.68 2.98 40.71
CA TRP A 26 11.26 2.60 39.38
C TRP A 26 11.53 3.71 38.35
N MET A 27 11.19 4.97 38.69
CA MET A 27 11.41 6.11 37.80
C MET A 27 12.92 6.37 37.60
N TRP A 28 13.71 6.19 38.63
CA TRP A 28 15.17 6.29 38.54
C TRP A 28 15.77 5.16 37.70
N LEU A 29 15.35 3.91 37.92
CA LEU A 29 15.83 2.75 37.17
C LEU A 29 15.47 2.87 35.67
N ARG A 30 14.26 3.30 35.36
CA ARG A 30 13.77 3.47 33.98
C ARG A 30 14.65 4.41 33.16
N ASN A 31 15.22 5.44 33.80
CA ASN A 31 16.07 6.45 33.16
C ASN A 31 17.57 6.21 33.38
N SER A 32 17.94 5.11 34.07
CA SER A 32 19.30 4.80 34.40
C SER A 32 20.09 4.24 33.20
N SER A 33 21.40 4.53 33.18
CA SER A 33 22.35 3.92 32.25
C SER A 33 22.46 2.39 32.40
N LEU A 34 21.99 1.83 33.54
CA LEU A 34 21.94 0.39 33.80
C LEU A 34 20.99 -0.36 32.84
N VAL A 35 20.08 0.35 32.21
CA VAL A 35 19.12 -0.21 31.25
C VAL A 35 19.18 0.48 29.88
N ALA A 36 20.21 1.26 29.62
CA ALA A 36 20.44 1.91 28.33
C ALA A 36 20.65 0.88 27.22
N VAL A 37 20.11 1.16 26.06
CA VAL A 37 20.25 0.31 24.87
C VAL A 37 21.69 0.40 24.35
N GLN A 38 22.41 -0.73 24.41
CA GLN A 38 23.78 -0.83 23.91
C GLN A 38 23.87 -1.67 22.63
N ARG A 39 23.06 -2.72 22.53
CA ARG A 39 23.03 -3.62 21.38
C ARG A 39 21.71 -3.49 20.62
N VAL A 40 21.80 -2.95 19.42
CA VAL A 40 20.65 -2.81 18.52
C VAL A 40 20.81 -3.82 17.38
N SER A 41 19.82 -4.68 17.21
CA SER A 41 19.73 -5.61 16.06
C SER A 41 18.58 -5.18 15.18
N ILE A 42 18.86 -4.85 13.92
CA ILE A 42 17.87 -4.40 12.96
C ILE A 42 17.82 -5.42 11.81
N VAL A 43 16.65 -5.99 11.58
CA VAL A 43 16.40 -7.00 10.55
C VAL A 43 15.24 -6.60 9.65
N GLY A 44 15.11 -7.24 8.48
CA GLY A 44 14.03 -6.98 7.54
C GLY A 44 14.30 -5.84 6.57
N LEU A 45 15.54 -5.32 6.51
CA LEU A 45 15.93 -4.27 5.57
C LEU A 45 16.70 -4.85 4.39
N SER A 46 16.23 -4.57 3.19
CA SER A 46 16.85 -4.85 1.91
C SER A 46 17.02 -3.56 1.08
N GLY A 47 17.76 -3.65 -0.03
CA GLY A 47 17.93 -2.54 -0.95
C GLY A 47 19.03 -1.54 -0.57
N ARG A 48 19.12 -0.47 -1.39
CA ARG A 48 20.25 0.49 -1.36
C ARG A 48 20.26 1.39 -0.12
N GLU A 49 19.09 1.70 0.42
CA GLU A 49 18.92 2.59 1.58
C GLU A 49 19.01 1.85 2.92
N ALA A 50 19.13 0.52 2.91
CA ALA A 50 19.15 -0.30 4.12
C ALA A 50 20.23 0.14 5.14
N HIS A 51 21.40 0.58 4.66
CA HIS A 51 22.45 1.05 5.53
C HIS A 51 22.10 2.38 6.23
N GLN A 52 21.49 3.32 5.49
CA GLN A 52 21.07 4.63 6.03
C GLN A 52 19.96 4.46 7.06
N ILE A 53 18.97 3.61 6.75
CA ILE A 53 17.86 3.30 7.66
C ILE A 53 18.39 2.63 8.96
N ARG A 54 19.32 1.67 8.82
CA ARG A 54 19.98 1.06 10.01
C ARG A 54 20.70 2.09 10.86
N SER A 55 21.44 3.00 10.24
CA SER A 55 22.17 4.04 10.97
C SER A 55 21.21 4.97 11.70
N ALA A 56 20.14 5.44 11.05
CA ALA A 56 19.13 6.31 11.65
C ALA A 56 18.42 5.63 12.83
N LEU A 57 17.98 4.39 12.65
CA LEU A 57 17.32 3.61 13.72
C LEU A 57 18.27 3.31 14.88
N THR A 58 19.55 2.98 14.61
CA THR A 58 20.55 2.73 15.64
C THR A 58 20.81 3.98 16.47
N LEU A 59 20.95 5.14 15.82
CA LEU A 59 21.15 6.42 16.49
C LEU A 59 19.95 6.77 17.38
N ALA A 60 18.74 6.62 16.86
CA ALA A 60 17.53 6.86 17.65
C ALA A 60 17.42 5.89 18.84
N ALA A 61 17.70 4.59 18.64
CA ALA A 61 17.59 3.56 19.66
C ALA A 61 18.61 3.74 20.81
N ARG A 62 19.82 4.21 20.53
CA ARG A 62 20.86 4.45 21.56
C ARG A 62 20.48 5.54 22.56
N ASN A 63 19.56 6.42 22.20
CA ASN A 63 19.03 7.46 23.08
C ASN A 63 17.85 6.97 23.94
N MET A 64 17.64 5.65 24.04
CA MET A 64 16.53 5.03 24.76
C MET A 64 17.04 4.02 25.78
N THR A 65 16.14 3.57 26.64
CA THR A 65 16.39 2.44 27.55
C THR A 65 15.51 1.26 27.15
N THR A 66 15.88 0.06 27.61
CA THR A 66 15.06 -1.14 27.38
C THR A 66 13.70 -1.11 28.08
N LEU A 67 13.54 -0.22 29.08
CA LEU A 67 12.30 0.00 29.83
C LEU A 67 11.50 1.21 29.34
N ASP A 68 12.08 2.05 28.47
CA ASP A 68 11.42 3.23 27.90
C ASP A 68 11.73 3.39 26.41
N VAL A 69 10.95 2.67 25.61
CA VAL A 69 11.06 2.71 24.16
C VAL A 69 10.12 3.77 23.58
N LYS A 70 10.69 4.79 22.96
CA LYS A 70 9.95 5.90 22.33
C LYS A 70 9.67 5.59 20.86
N MET A 71 8.57 4.90 20.58
CA MET A 71 8.17 4.54 19.21
C MET A 71 8.03 5.77 18.29
N SER A 72 7.61 6.91 18.81
CA SER A 72 7.54 8.17 18.05
C SER A 72 8.89 8.59 17.49
N ALA A 73 9.95 8.52 18.30
CA ALA A 73 11.30 8.88 17.89
C ALA A 73 11.85 7.92 16.80
N LEU A 74 11.56 6.61 16.91
CA LEU A 74 11.92 5.65 15.87
C LEU A 74 11.16 5.93 14.56
N ARG A 75 9.86 6.22 14.62
CA ARG A 75 9.07 6.60 13.44
C ARG A 75 9.58 7.89 12.80
N THR A 76 9.92 8.89 13.60
CA THR A 76 10.50 10.15 13.10
C THR A 76 11.84 9.89 12.41
N ALA A 77 12.69 9.01 12.95
CA ALA A 77 13.97 8.66 12.34
C ALA A 77 13.84 7.99 10.96
N VAL A 78 12.75 7.27 10.70
CA VAL A 78 12.49 6.61 9.42
C VAL A 78 11.49 7.36 8.53
N ALA A 79 10.93 8.46 8.97
CA ALA A 79 9.98 9.26 8.18
C ALA A 79 10.48 9.66 6.76
N PRO A 80 11.80 9.92 6.55
CA PRO A 80 12.33 10.18 5.21
C PRO A 80 12.34 8.96 4.28
N TYR A 81 12.14 7.75 4.81
CA TYR A 81 12.26 6.49 4.07
C TYR A 81 10.89 5.83 3.86
N PRO A 82 10.17 6.12 2.78
CA PRO A 82 8.82 5.60 2.51
C PRO A 82 8.80 4.08 2.28
N VAL A 83 9.95 3.45 2.12
CA VAL A 83 10.09 1.99 2.05
C VAL A 83 9.76 1.30 3.38
N VAL A 84 9.81 2.02 4.50
CA VAL A 84 9.51 1.46 5.82
C VAL A 84 8.01 1.54 6.08
N LYS A 85 7.32 0.39 5.99
CA LYS A 85 5.89 0.27 6.29
C LYS A 85 5.62 0.24 7.78
N GLN A 86 6.33 -0.61 8.50
CA GLN A 86 6.06 -0.90 9.91
C GLN A 86 7.34 -1.22 10.68
N LEU A 87 7.36 -0.84 11.97
CA LEU A 87 8.43 -1.16 12.89
C LEU A 87 7.86 -2.00 14.03
N HIS A 88 8.43 -3.17 14.25
CA HIS A 88 8.18 -3.99 15.43
C HIS A 88 9.42 -3.95 16.31
N VAL A 89 9.25 -3.50 17.56
CA VAL A 89 10.36 -3.35 18.50
C VAL A 89 10.17 -4.31 19.65
N SER A 90 11.20 -5.07 19.93
CA SER A 90 11.29 -5.93 21.10
C SER A 90 12.55 -5.60 21.89
N THR A 91 12.44 -5.63 23.21
CA THR A 91 13.57 -5.36 24.11
C THR A 91 13.96 -6.63 24.85
N GLY A 92 15.26 -6.79 25.04
CA GLY A 92 15.84 -7.85 25.87
C GLY A 92 16.68 -7.24 26.97
N PHE A 93 16.17 -7.33 28.20
CA PHE A 93 16.87 -6.82 29.40
C PHE A 93 18.27 -7.42 29.50
N PRO A 94 19.30 -6.67 29.96
CA PRO A 94 19.24 -5.26 30.32
C PRO A 94 19.51 -4.27 29.15
N HIS A 95 20.15 -4.67 28.03
CA HIS A 95 20.77 -3.73 27.08
C HIS A 95 20.46 -4.02 25.61
N ARG A 96 19.57 -4.97 25.32
CA ARG A 96 19.28 -5.39 23.94
C ARG A 96 18.00 -4.76 23.42
N MET A 97 18.05 -4.31 22.17
CA MET A 97 16.85 -3.91 21.40
C MET A 97 16.91 -4.58 20.03
N ARG A 98 15.83 -5.20 19.64
CA ARG A 98 15.62 -5.73 18.30
C ARG A 98 14.51 -4.95 17.60
N ILE A 99 14.80 -4.48 16.40
CA ILE A 99 13.88 -3.75 15.55
C ILE A 99 13.67 -4.58 14.28
N ASP A 100 12.47 -5.13 14.12
CA ASP A 100 12.06 -5.83 12.91
C ASP A 100 11.35 -4.80 12.01
N VAL A 101 11.93 -4.53 10.86
CA VAL A 101 11.41 -3.56 9.87
C VAL A 101 10.63 -4.34 8.82
N VAL A 102 9.38 -3.94 8.61
CA VAL A 102 8.56 -4.42 7.49
C VAL A 102 8.67 -3.41 6.37
N GLU A 103 9.20 -3.85 5.23
CA GLU A 103 9.30 -3.01 4.03
C GLU A 103 8.00 -3.04 3.23
N GLU A 104 7.71 -1.93 2.53
CA GLU A 104 6.63 -1.87 1.55
C GLU A 104 6.94 -2.70 0.32
N VAL A 105 5.95 -3.47 -0.13
CA VAL A 105 6.04 -4.27 -1.34
C VAL A 105 5.53 -3.45 -2.53
N PRO A 106 6.35 -3.24 -3.57
CA PRO A 106 5.89 -2.52 -4.74
C PRO A 106 4.85 -3.32 -5.53
N VAL A 107 3.80 -2.62 -6.00
CA VAL A 107 2.74 -3.19 -6.84
C VAL A 107 2.85 -2.75 -8.29
N ALA A 108 3.58 -1.67 -8.56
CA ALA A 108 3.80 -1.16 -9.90
C ALA A 108 5.13 -0.40 -9.99
N THR A 109 5.51 -0.06 -11.21
CA THR A 109 6.64 0.82 -11.50
C THR A 109 6.15 2.04 -12.28
N ILE A 110 6.38 3.23 -11.75
CA ILE A 110 6.15 4.47 -12.48
C ILE A 110 7.36 4.68 -13.41
N SER A 111 7.08 4.91 -14.69
CA SER A 111 8.07 5.23 -15.69
C SER A 111 7.84 6.64 -16.21
N ALA A 112 8.81 7.53 -16.03
CA ALA A 112 8.74 8.90 -16.50
C ALA A 112 10.13 9.36 -17.00
N ALA A 113 10.21 9.90 -18.21
CA ALA A 113 11.46 10.37 -18.81
C ALA A 113 12.62 9.36 -18.71
N GLY A 114 12.33 8.05 -18.86
CA GLY A 114 13.33 6.97 -18.78
C GLY A 114 13.69 6.55 -17.35
N ILE A 115 13.22 7.26 -16.33
CA ILE A 115 13.44 6.90 -14.93
C ILE A 115 12.31 5.97 -14.47
N ARG A 116 12.68 4.86 -13.85
CA ARG A 116 11.74 3.87 -13.30
C ARG A 116 11.80 3.88 -11.78
N VAL A 117 10.64 4.13 -11.14
CA VAL A 117 10.54 4.19 -9.69
C VAL A 117 9.40 3.27 -9.23
N PRO A 118 9.65 2.29 -8.36
CA PRO A 118 8.59 1.46 -7.82
C PRO A 118 7.62 2.26 -6.95
N VAL A 119 6.36 1.82 -6.91
CA VAL A 119 5.30 2.40 -6.09
C VAL A 119 4.61 1.30 -5.30
N ALA A 120 4.37 1.54 -4.02
CA ALA A 120 3.69 0.63 -3.10
C ALA A 120 2.17 0.73 -3.24
N SER A 121 1.45 -0.20 -2.62
CA SER A 121 -0.01 -0.31 -2.69
C SER A 121 -0.78 0.89 -2.12
N ASP A 122 -0.18 1.61 -1.19
CA ASP A 122 -0.71 2.84 -0.58
C ASP A 122 -0.39 4.10 -1.40
N GLY A 123 0.40 3.96 -2.47
CA GLY A 123 0.86 5.05 -3.32
C GLY A 123 2.22 5.61 -2.92
N ALA A 124 2.90 5.06 -1.91
CA ALA A 124 4.24 5.50 -1.53
C ALA A 124 5.25 5.24 -2.66
N ILE A 125 6.02 6.26 -3.03
CA ILE A 125 7.01 6.21 -4.11
C ILE A 125 8.34 5.74 -3.51
N LEU A 126 8.74 4.51 -3.86
CA LEU A 126 9.88 3.81 -3.27
C LEU A 126 11.18 4.18 -3.99
N ARG A 127 11.67 5.41 -3.78
CA ARG A 127 12.96 5.84 -4.33
C ARG A 127 14.10 5.06 -3.69
N GLY A 128 15.13 4.75 -4.48
CA GLY A 128 16.29 3.99 -3.97
C GLY A 128 16.08 2.48 -3.89
N VAL A 129 14.87 1.97 -4.16
CA VAL A 129 14.55 0.55 -4.22
C VAL A 129 14.48 0.09 -5.67
N SER A 130 15.01 -1.09 -5.96
CA SER A 130 14.85 -1.74 -7.26
C SER A 130 13.65 -2.67 -7.21
N GLY A 131 12.60 -2.36 -7.96
CA GLY A 131 11.45 -3.25 -8.12
C GLY A 131 11.70 -4.38 -9.11
N PRO A 132 10.99 -5.51 -8.99
CA PRO A 132 11.02 -6.56 -10.01
C PRO A 132 10.64 -6.02 -11.39
N ALA A 133 11.35 -6.47 -12.44
CA ALA A 133 11.07 -6.09 -13.83
C ALA A 133 9.68 -6.57 -14.31
N SER A 134 9.10 -7.54 -13.61
CA SER A 134 7.78 -8.11 -13.91
C SER A 134 6.62 -7.24 -13.43
N LEU A 135 6.86 -6.17 -12.67
CA LEU A 135 5.79 -5.28 -12.22
C LEU A 135 5.16 -4.51 -13.38
N PRO A 136 3.83 -4.24 -13.29
CA PRO A 136 3.13 -3.35 -14.22
C PRO A 136 3.78 -1.98 -14.29
N THR A 137 3.75 -1.36 -15.47
CA THR A 137 4.27 -0.02 -15.67
C THR A 137 3.15 1.02 -15.73
N ILE A 138 3.30 2.11 -15.01
CA ILE A 138 2.47 3.32 -15.11
C ILE A 138 3.32 4.37 -15.82
N SER A 139 2.96 4.70 -17.06
CA SER A 139 3.71 5.70 -17.84
C SER A 139 3.19 7.10 -17.53
N LEU A 140 4.08 7.99 -17.12
CA LEU A 140 3.78 9.39 -16.84
C LEU A 140 4.68 10.30 -17.67
N PRO A 141 4.18 11.47 -18.09
CA PRO A 141 5.00 12.46 -18.80
C PRO A 141 6.11 13.04 -17.92
N VAL A 142 5.83 13.20 -16.61
CA VAL A 142 6.76 13.78 -15.64
C VAL A 142 6.83 12.90 -14.40
N SER A 143 8.04 12.77 -13.84
CA SER A 143 8.23 12.02 -12.59
C SER A 143 7.55 12.73 -11.42
N PRO A 144 6.81 12.00 -10.57
CA PRO A 144 6.17 12.60 -9.39
C PRO A 144 7.23 13.21 -8.46
N GLY A 145 7.06 14.48 -8.09
CA GLY A 145 7.98 15.18 -7.20
C GLY A 145 7.83 14.82 -5.72
N GLY A 146 6.67 14.30 -5.32
CA GLY A 146 6.33 13.96 -3.93
C GLY A 146 6.81 12.58 -3.48
N THR A 147 6.51 12.23 -2.23
CA THR A 147 6.74 10.91 -1.65
C THR A 147 5.61 9.93 -1.91
N HIS A 148 4.45 10.42 -2.34
CA HIS A 148 3.26 9.62 -2.66
C HIS A 148 2.69 9.99 -4.03
N ALA A 149 2.11 9.01 -4.70
CA ALA A 149 1.32 9.21 -5.89
C ALA A 149 0.00 9.92 -5.56
N THR A 150 -0.45 10.81 -6.43
CA THR A 150 -1.67 11.61 -6.24
C THR A 150 -2.55 11.57 -7.50
N GLY A 151 -3.80 12.02 -7.37
CA GLY A 151 -4.72 12.15 -8.52
C GLY A 151 -4.94 10.83 -9.27
N SER A 152 -4.93 10.91 -10.60
CA SER A 152 -5.13 9.75 -11.48
C SER A 152 -4.07 8.66 -11.28
N THR A 153 -2.82 9.02 -11.02
CA THR A 153 -1.76 8.05 -10.72
C THR A 153 -2.09 7.19 -9.50
N LEU A 154 -2.63 7.78 -8.42
CA LEU A 154 -3.05 7.04 -7.24
C LEU A 154 -4.22 6.10 -7.55
N GLN A 155 -5.15 6.52 -8.43
CA GLN A 155 -6.26 5.65 -8.86
C GLN A 155 -5.74 4.41 -9.61
N VAL A 156 -4.76 4.58 -10.51
CA VAL A 156 -4.10 3.46 -11.21
C VAL A 156 -3.34 2.56 -10.23
N VAL A 157 -2.65 3.13 -9.24
CA VAL A 157 -2.00 2.32 -8.18
C VAL A 157 -3.02 1.50 -7.40
N ARG A 158 -4.16 2.09 -7.03
CA ARG A 158 -5.26 1.37 -6.34
C ARG A 158 -5.86 0.26 -7.19
N LEU A 159 -6.01 0.50 -8.50
CA LEU A 159 -6.42 -0.54 -9.45
C LEU A 159 -5.49 -1.74 -9.38
N LEU A 160 -4.17 -1.50 -9.48
CA LEU A 160 -3.16 -2.56 -9.45
C LEU A 160 -3.03 -3.22 -8.07
N ALA A 161 -3.18 -2.46 -6.99
CA ALA A 161 -3.18 -2.98 -5.64
C ALA A 161 -4.37 -3.91 -5.33
N ALA A 162 -5.51 -3.69 -6.01
CA ALA A 162 -6.69 -4.55 -5.89
C ALA A 162 -6.61 -5.82 -6.77
N ALA A 163 -5.62 -5.91 -7.66
CA ALA A 163 -5.46 -7.05 -8.54
C ALA A 163 -5.07 -8.33 -7.76
N PRO A 164 -5.66 -9.49 -8.09
CA PRO A 164 -5.15 -10.77 -7.61
C PRO A 164 -3.68 -10.93 -8.00
N TYR A 165 -2.88 -11.49 -7.08
CA TYR A 165 -1.43 -11.62 -7.27
C TYR A 165 -1.03 -12.24 -8.62
N GLN A 166 -1.73 -13.31 -9.03
CA GLN A 166 -1.46 -13.99 -10.29
C GLN A 166 -1.76 -13.11 -11.53
N LEU A 167 -2.75 -12.22 -11.45
CA LEU A 167 -3.10 -11.30 -12.53
C LEU A 167 -2.23 -10.06 -12.55
N LEU A 168 -1.79 -9.57 -11.38
CA LEU A 168 -0.91 -8.42 -11.29
C LEU A 168 0.34 -8.57 -12.17
N TYR A 169 0.99 -9.71 -12.13
CA TYR A 169 2.19 -9.97 -12.94
C TYR A 169 1.90 -10.22 -14.43
N LYS A 170 0.64 -10.48 -14.77
CA LYS A 170 0.20 -10.54 -16.18
C LYS A 170 -0.07 -9.16 -16.77
N VAL A 171 -0.24 -8.13 -15.96
CA VAL A 171 -0.39 -6.76 -16.44
C VAL A 171 0.96 -6.24 -16.93
N SER A 172 0.99 -5.67 -18.14
CA SER A 172 2.17 -4.97 -18.68
C SER A 172 2.16 -3.50 -18.31
N GLN A 173 1.01 -2.86 -18.49
CA GLN A 173 0.81 -1.42 -18.29
C GLN A 173 -0.59 -1.16 -17.75
N ALA A 174 -0.73 -0.11 -16.94
CA ALA A 174 -2.01 0.42 -16.52
C ALA A 174 -2.00 1.94 -16.62
N SER A 175 -3.16 2.51 -16.95
CA SER A 175 -3.35 3.94 -17.14
C SER A 175 -4.76 4.38 -16.79
N ASP A 176 -4.94 5.67 -16.63
CA ASP A 176 -6.23 6.35 -16.59
C ASP A 176 -6.33 7.17 -17.88
N SER A 177 -7.20 6.74 -18.78
CA SER A 177 -7.43 7.39 -20.08
C SER A 177 -8.39 8.59 -20.02
N GLY A 178 -8.85 8.95 -18.81
CA GLY A 178 -9.81 10.03 -18.62
C GLY A 178 -11.20 9.69 -19.16
N ALA A 179 -11.37 9.64 -20.48
CA ALA A 179 -12.66 9.40 -21.12
C ALA A 179 -13.24 7.99 -20.82
N ARG A 180 -12.39 6.97 -20.77
CA ARG A 180 -12.78 5.58 -20.46
C ARG A 180 -12.43 5.16 -19.03
N GLY A 181 -11.78 6.04 -18.27
CA GLY A 181 -11.32 5.78 -16.92
C GLY A 181 -10.13 4.84 -16.85
N LEU A 182 -10.10 3.99 -15.82
CA LEU A 182 -9.03 3.07 -15.55
C LEU A 182 -8.98 1.91 -16.53
N GLU A 183 -7.79 1.61 -17.02
CA GLU A 183 -7.54 0.50 -17.95
C GLU A 183 -6.23 -0.21 -17.62
N ALA A 184 -6.16 -1.49 -17.96
CA ALA A 184 -4.96 -2.29 -17.80
C ALA A 184 -4.73 -3.15 -19.05
N GLN A 185 -3.51 -3.14 -19.59
CA GLN A 185 -3.07 -3.99 -20.68
C GLN A 185 -2.45 -5.27 -20.12
N LEU A 186 -2.95 -6.43 -20.50
CA LEU A 186 -2.33 -7.70 -20.14
C LEU A 186 -1.17 -8.03 -21.10
N ARG A 187 -0.14 -8.69 -20.59
CA ARG A 187 0.98 -9.20 -21.38
C ARG A 187 0.47 -10.30 -22.32
N ASN A 188 0.64 -10.09 -23.61
CA ASN A 188 0.17 -11.03 -24.63
C ASN A 188 -1.33 -11.39 -24.47
N GLY A 189 -2.14 -10.44 -24.04
CA GLY A 189 -3.56 -10.64 -23.80
C GLY A 189 -4.35 -9.36 -23.99
N PRO A 190 -5.66 -9.42 -23.73
CA PRO A 190 -6.58 -8.32 -23.94
C PRO A 190 -6.30 -7.10 -23.08
N LYS A 191 -6.78 -5.95 -23.51
CA LYS A 191 -6.91 -4.75 -22.71
C LYS A 191 -8.17 -4.86 -21.83
N VAL A 192 -8.06 -4.55 -20.56
CA VAL A 192 -9.17 -4.61 -19.60
C VAL A 192 -9.59 -3.20 -19.22
N TYR A 193 -10.86 -2.87 -19.46
CA TYR A 193 -11.48 -1.59 -19.12
C TYR A 193 -12.22 -1.71 -17.78
N PHE A 194 -11.82 -0.89 -16.81
CA PHE A 194 -12.39 -0.87 -15.47
C PHE A 194 -13.32 0.33 -15.25
N GLY A 195 -13.18 1.40 -16.05
CA GLY A 195 -13.93 2.64 -15.86
C GLY A 195 -13.57 3.34 -14.55
N SER A 196 -14.53 3.53 -13.64
CA SER A 196 -14.32 4.15 -12.35
C SER A 196 -13.50 3.30 -11.38
N GLY A 197 -12.93 3.94 -10.35
CA GLY A 197 -12.19 3.26 -9.28
C GLY A 197 -13.04 2.54 -8.23
N ASP A 198 -14.34 2.38 -8.46
CA ASP A 198 -15.25 1.73 -7.53
C ASP A 198 -15.24 0.21 -7.72
N HIS A 199 -15.45 -0.54 -6.61
CA HIS A 199 -15.58 -2.00 -6.61
C HIS A 199 -14.47 -2.76 -7.36
N LEU A 200 -13.22 -2.27 -7.30
CA LEU A 200 -12.07 -2.81 -8.05
C LEU A 200 -11.88 -4.32 -7.83
N GLY A 201 -12.09 -4.81 -6.61
CA GLY A 201 -12.00 -6.24 -6.32
C GLY A 201 -13.02 -7.08 -7.11
N ALA A 202 -14.27 -6.61 -7.18
CA ALA A 202 -15.32 -7.29 -7.96
C ALA A 202 -15.05 -7.21 -9.48
N LYS A 203 -14.54 -6.09 -9.97
CA LYS A 203 -14.13 -5.92 -11.36
C LYS A 203 -12.98 -6.84 -11.74
N TRP A 204 -11.97 -6.99 -10.88
CA TRP A 204 -10.90 -7.95 -11.10
C TRP A 204 -11.39 -9.40 -11.06
N ALA A 205 -12.34 -9.74 -10.18
CA ALA A 205 -12.95 -11.07 -10.15
C ALA A 205 -13.72 -11.36 -11.45
N ALA A 206 -14.48 -10.38 -11.97
CA ALA A 206 -15.16 -10.49 -13.25
C ALA A 206 -14.17 -10.66 -14.41
N ALA A 207 -13.09 -9.86 -14.45
CA ALA A 207 -12.04 -10.01 -15.46
C ALA A 207 -11.38 -11.40 -15.39
N ALA A 208 -11.11 -11.91 -14.18
CA ALA A 208 -10.55 -13.25 -13.99
C ALA A 208 -11.49 -14.35 -14.52
N ALA A 209 -12.79 -14.21 -14.27
CA ALA A 209 -13.80 -15.16 -14.77
C ALA A 209 -13.86 -15.18 -16.30
N VAL A 210 -13.88 -14.00 -16.94
CA VAL A 210 -13.86 -13.88 -18.41
C VAL A 210 -12.56 -14.46 -18.99
N LEU A 211 -11.40 -14.18 -18.36
CA LEU A 211 -10.12 -14.72 -18.83
C LEU A 211 -10.00 -16.25 -18.69
N ALA A 212 -10.78 -16.85 -17.79
CA ALA A 212 -10.83 -18.30 -17.59
C ALA A 212 -11.83 -18.98 -18.53
N ASP A 213 -12.74 -18.23 -19.14
CA ASP A 213 -13.73 -18.75 -20.08
C ASP A 213 -13.12 -18.96 -21.47
N SER A 214 -13.21 -20.19 -21.97
CA SER A 214 -12.73 -20.55 -23.31
C SER A 214 -13.47 -19.81 -24.44
N GLY A 215 -14.72 -19.41 -24.21
CA GLY A 215 -15.50 -18.61 -25.15
C GLY A 215 -14.96 -17.20 -25.38
N SER A 216 -14.16 -16.70 -24.46
CA SER A 216 -13.48 -15.39 -24.53
C SER A 216 -12.04 -15.50 -25.09
N ALA A 217 -11.61 -16.69 -25.50
CA ALA A 217 -10.28 -16.89 -26.05
C ALA A 217 -10.10 -16.08 -27.35
N GLY A 218 -9.03 -15.26 -27.39
CA GLY A 218 -8.75 -14.39 -28.54
C GLY A 218 -9.49 -13.04 -28.51
N ALA A 219 -10.14 -12.68 -27.41
CA ALA A 219 -10.67 -11.34 -27.24
C ALA A 219 -9.55 -10.30 -27.23
N ASP A 220 -9.75 -9.16 -27.88
CA ASP A 220 -8.83 -8.03 -27.88
C ASP A 220 -9.04 -7.13 -26.66
N TYR A 221 -10.27 -7.11 -26.14
CA TYR A 221 -10.61 -6.34 -24.94
C TYR A 221 -11.62 -7.06 -24.06
N ILE A 222 -11.61 -6.69 -22.78
CA ILE A 222 -12.57 -7.10 -21.75
C ILE A 222 -13.07 -5.83 -21.06
N ASP A 223 -14.37 -5.64 -21.02
CA ASP A 223 -15.02 -4.55 -20.28
C ASP A 223 -15.66 -5.10 -19.00
N VAL A 224 -15.14 -4.61 -17.87
CA VAL A 224 -15.63 -4.92 -16.51
C VAL A 224 -16.11 -3.67 -15.77
N THR A 225 -16.44 -2.62 -16.50
CA THR A 225 -16.99 -1.38 -15.93
C THR A 225 -18.19 -1.69 -15.03
N VAL A 226 -19.03 -2.65 -15.46
CA VAL A 226 -20.14 -3.20 -14.67
C VAL A 226 -19.80 -4.67 -14.36
N PRO A 227 -19.32 -4.99 -13.16
CA PRO A 227 -18.78 -6.32 -12.84
C PRO A 227 -19.81 -7.47 -12.89
N SER A 228 -21.10 -7.15 -12.76
CA SER A 228 -22.20 -8.12 -12.93
C SER A 228 -22.53 -8.47 -14.38
N ARG A 229 -22.01 -7.70 -15.34
CA ARG A 229 -22.25 -7.88 -16.79
C ARG A 229 -20.96 -7.64 -17.57
N PRO A 230 -19.91 -8.44 -17.35
CA PRO A 230 -18.67 -8.29 -18.10
C PRO A 230 -18.89 -8.62 -19.57
N ALA A 231 -18.18 -7.94 -20.45
CA ALA A 231 -18.20 -8.17 -21.89
C ALA A 231 -16.78 -8.39 -22.41
N ALA A 232 -16.63 -9.27 -23.38
CA ALA A 232 -15.38 -9.46 -24.13
C ALA A 232 -15.68 -9.34 -25.62
N GLY A 233 -14.73 -8.78 -26.38
CA GLY A 233 -14.90 -8.61 -27.82
C GLY A 233 -13.59 -8.62 -28.57
N ALA A 234 -13.71 -8.88 -29.89
CA ALA A 234 -12.65 -8.70 -30.86
C ALA A 234 -12.92 -7.40 -31.63
N GLY A 235 -11.90 -6.55 -31.79
CA GLY A 235 -11.99 -5.30 -32.55
C GLY A 235 -11.19 -4.17 -31.93
N SER A 236 -10.55 -3.38 -32.77
CA SER A 236 -9.82 -2.19 -32.40
C SER A 236 -10.77 -1.11 -31.90
N ASP A 237 -10.48 -0.52 -30.78
CA ASP A 237 -10.80 0.78 -30.14
C ASP A 237 -11.93 1.71 -30.68
N SER A 238 -12.81 1.24 -31.55
CA SER A 238 -13.95 2.01 -32.06
C SER A 238 -15.14 1.85 -31.11
N ALA A 239 -15.22 2.73 -30.12
CA ALA A 239 -16.45 2.92 -29.35
C ALA A 239 -17.59 3.27 -30.32
N SER A 240 -18.39 2.29 -30.65
CA SER A 240 -19.70 2.52 -31.27
C SER A 240 -20.59 3.20 -30.24
N SER A 241 -20.75 4.51 -30.38
CA SER A 241 -21.89 5.21 -29.79
C SER A 241 -23.17 4.45 -30.22
N PRO A 242 -24.17 4.32 -29.33
CA PRO A 242 -25.44 3.70 -29.74
C PRO A 242 -26.03 4.54 -30.88
N GLN A 243 -25.97 3.99 -32.06
CA GLN A 243 -26.57 4.56 -33.24
C GLN A 243 -28.09 4.50 -33.05
N SER A 244 -28.68 5.66 -32.81
CA SER A 244 -30.11 5.86 -32.79
C SER A 244 -30.67 5.29 -34.09
N ALA A 245 -31.50 4.24 -33.99
CA ALA A 245 -32.26 3.74 -35.09
C ALA A 245 -33.28 4.81 -35.52
N SER A 246 -32.88 5.64 -36.46
CA SER A 246 -33.82 6.52 -37.17
C SER A 246 -34.65 5.66 -38.09
N SER A 247 -35.90 5.51 -37.70
CA SER A 247 -37.00 4.97 -38.49
C SER A 247 -37.03 5.65 -39.86
N GLN A 248 -36.73 4.91 -40.89
CA GLN A 248 -37.15 5.26 -42.25
C GLN A 248 -38.60 4.82 -42.41
N GLY A 249 -39.50 5.78 -42.17
CA GLY A 249 -40.91 5.67 -42.52
C GLY A 249 -41.14 6.01 -44.00
N ALA A 250 -41.65 5.07 -44.67
CA ALA A 250 -42.51 5.06 -45.85
C ALA A 250 -42.69 6.37 -46.63
N THR A 251 -42.22 6.41 -47.85
CA THR A 251 -42.67 7.30 -48.92
C THR A 251 -43.89 6.69 -49.61
N ALA A 252 -45.01 7.28 -49.39
CA ALA A 252 -46.18 7.03 -50.21
C ALA A 252 -46.08 7.81 -51.54
N ALA A 253 -46.16 7.08 -52.64
CA ALA A 253 -46.35 7.64 -53.96
C ALA A 253 -47.79 8.12 -54.11
N THR A 254 -47.97 9.31 -54.67
CA THR A 254 -49.25 9.69 -55.27
C THR A 254 -49.01 10.23 -56.67
N LEU A 255 -49.68 9.54 -57.61
CA LEU A 255 -49.80 9.84 -59.01
C LEU A 255 -50.77 10.99 -59.24
N SER A 256 -50.63 11.55 -60.43
CA SER A 256 -51.69 12.14 -61.34
C SER A 256 -51.92 13.63 -61.24
N ALA A 257 -51.81 14.27 -62.25
CA ALA A 257 -52.51 14.65 -63.50
C ALA A 257 -51.84 15.90 -64.05
#